data_62c30844ee2332a07852602d7cb61bfd
#
_entry.id   62c30844ee2332a07852602d7cb61bfd
#
_cell.length_a   1.000
_cell.length_b   1.000
_cell.length_c   1.000
_cell.angle_alpha   90.00
_cell.angle_beta   90.00
_cell.angle_gamma   90.00
#
_symmetry.space_group_name_H-M   'P 1'
#
loop_
_entity.id
_entity.type
_entity.pdbx_description
1 polymer ?
#
loop_
_entity_poly.entity_id
_entity_poly.type
_entity_poly.pdbx_seq_one_letter_code
_entity_poly.pdbx_strand_id
1 'polypeptide(L)'
;LPVFAKNVIGASYTDLGAIGFANFIPYMFFPLFVGILLNRFNNAHLLSLGIGINSISVYLLSISQSVPEIMGYRVLTGIAHAFFWPPCEAIISNVSKGKTRVRNIATFTGFFTTGFMIGPLIGSFLLESFHEDYRFIFEIATYVLVASIVSAIGLSRNRPIVKRDKFSFSSVREIVKFPHVIMMLIYCTASFGIILSIYPAFLNDRTMTPVNIEILFFIFGVSRIITLIMASKLAKNTSLTLIVATFAIAGGLGLSFFVDSIIEFAVAMILLGFGFSIFFPLTLEIVLSKTRKEISGTMIGAYETVFGIGWATGPVIAGIVSQMFGNEIPYLVFCVIGIGVAILSITKRRLLEPNKNTNL
;
A
#
# COMPACT_ATOMS: atom_id res chain seq x y z
N LEU A 1 -4.45 8.22 -14.75
CA LEU A 1 -3.40 9.24 -14.83
C LEU A 1 -2.31 8.90 -15.85
N PRO A 2 -1.67 7.69 -15.88
CA PRO A 2 -0.64 7.38 -16.88
C PRO A 2 -1.11 7.59 -18.32
N VAL A 3 -2.33 7.16 -18.66
CA VAL A 3 -2.92 7.34 -19.98
C VAL A 3 -3.10 8.82 -20.33
N PHE A 4 -3.63 9.61 -19.38
CA PHE A 4 -3.72 11.07 -19.55
C PHE A 4 -2.35 11.71 -19.79
N ALA A 5 -1.37 11.41 -18.94
CA ALA A 5 -0.02 11.97 -19.08
C ALA A 5 0.60 11.62 -20.44
N LYS A 6 0.41 10.37 -20.92
CA LYS A 6 0.94 9.92 -22.20
C LYS A 6 0.19 10.52 -23.38
N ASN A 7 -1.13 10.42 -23.42
CA ASN A 7 -1.92 10.73 -24.60
C ASN A 7 -2.27 12.21 -24.72
N VAL A 8 -2.44 12.92 -23.59
CA VAL A 8 -2.83 14.34 -23.58
C VAL A 8 -1.63 15.26 -23.39
N ILE A 9 -0.70 14.89 -22.49
CA ILE A 9 0.48 15.73 -22.17
C ILE A 9 1.70 15.35 -23.02
N GLY A 10 1.71 14.15 -23.61
CA GLY A 10 2.85 13.69 -24.43
C GLY A 10 4.02 13.13 -23.60
N ALA A 11 3.77 12.65 -22.38
CA ALA A 11 4.80 12.09 -21.51
C ALA A 11 5.44 10.82 -22.10
N SER A 12 6.76 10.74 -22.04
CA SER A 12 7.51 9.52 -22.36
C SER A 12 7.34 8.44 -21.27
N TYR A 13 7.75 7.20 -21.54
CA TYR A 13 7.76 6.15 -20.51
C TYR A 13 8.68 6.49 -19.33
N THR A 14 9.79 7.17 -19.58
CA THR A 14 10.68 7.67 -18.52
C THR A 14 9.96 8.69 -17.64
N ASP A 15 9.21 9.61 -18.26
CA ASP A 15 8.41 10.61 -17.54
C ASP A 15 7.31 9.93 -16.68
N LEU A 16 6.66 8.90 -17.21
CA LEU A 16 5.66 8.12 -16.44
C LEU A 16 6.29 7.47 -15.21
N GLY A 17 7.49 6.92 -15.35
CA GLY A 17 8.27 6.39 -14.22
C GLY A 17 8.59 7.47 -13.18
N ALA A 18 9.04 8.65 -13.63
CA ALA A 18 9.34 9.79 -12.76
C ALA A 18 8.08 10.33 -12.04
N ILE A 19 6.94 10.41 -12.72
CA ILE A 19 5.64 10.77 -12.15
C ILE A 19 5.23 9.79 -11.06
N GLY A 20 5.42 8.48 -11.28
CA GLY A 20 5.17 7.45 -10.29
C GLY A 20 6.07 7.60 -9.07
N PHE A 21 7.38 7.76 -9.29
CA PHE A 21 8.36 7.93 -8.22
C PHE A 21 8.11 9.19 -7.38
N ALA A 22 7.73 10.31 -8.03
CA ALA A 22 7.40 11.57 -7.36
C ALA A 22 6.32 11.40 -6.27
N ASN A 23 5.39 10.45 -6.45
CA ASN A 23 4.38 10.13 -5.44
C ASN A 23 4.96 9.41 -4.21
N PHE A 24 5.97 8.58 -4.38
CA PHE A 24 6.47 7.72 -3.29
C PHE A 24 7.57 8.37 -2.47
N ILE A 25 8.33 9.32 -3.03
CA ILE A 25 9.38 10.03 -2.27
C ILE A 25 8.85 10.65 -0.96
N PRO A 26 7.78 11.46 -0.97
CA PRO A 26 7.26 12.01 0.28
C PRO A 26 6.79 10.92 1.23
N TYR A 27 6.20 9.85 0.72
CA TYR A 27 5.69 8.77 1.55
C TYR A 27 6.78 7.98 2.29
N MET A 28 8.05 8.06 1.85
CA MET A 28 9.18 7.49 2.60
C MET A 28 9.50 8.25 3.89
N PHE A 29 9.14 9.53 3.99
CA PHE A 29 9.56 10.39 5.11
C PHE A 29 8.39 10.97 5.91
N PHE A 30 7.36 11.44 5.25
CA PHE A 30 6.24 12.15 5.88
C PHE A 30 5.43 11.30 6.87
N PRO A 31 5.22 9.99 6.70
CA PRO A 31 4.50 9.18 7.68
C PRO A 31 5.10 9.24 9.08
N LEU A 32 6.43 9.37 9.19
CA LEU A 32 7.11 9.54 10.47
C LEU A 32 6.70 10.85 11.15
N PHE A 33 6.67 11.96 10.41
CA PHE A 33 6.21 13.25 10.94
C PHE A 33 4.73 13.18 11.34
N VAL A 34 3.89 12.58 10.53
CA VAL A 34 2.47 12.40 10.85
C VAL A 34 2.30 11.50 12.07
N GLY A 35 3.09 10.44 12.21
CA GLY A 35 3.14 9.61 13.41
C GLY A 35 3.41 10.38 14.69
N ILE A 36 4.26 11.43 14.63
CA ILE A 36 4.49 12.37 15.73
C ILE A 36 3.24 13.23 15.99
N LEU A 37 2.62 13.73 14.92
CA LEU A 37 1.42 14.56 15.02
C LEU A 37 0.23 13.77 15.59
N LEU A 38 0.12 12.47 15.33
CA LEU A 38 -0.90 11.59 15.93
C LEU A 38 -0.85 11.55 17.45
N ASN A 39 0.30 11.86 18.04
CA ASN A 39 0.46 11.93 19.50
C ASN A 39 -0.04 13.25 20.09
N ARG A 40 -0.30 14.28 19.28
CA ARG A 40 -0.63 15.64 19.71
C ARG A 40 -1.97 16.15 19.23
N PHE A 41 -2.40 15.70 18.05
CA PHE A 41 -3.60 16.20 17.38
C PHE A 41 -4.67 15.13 17.28
N ASN A 42 -5.90 15.55 17.01
CA ASN A 42 -6.99 14.62 16.73
C ASN A 42 -6.74 13.92 15.39
N ASN A 43 -6.74 12.59 15.40
CA ASN A 43 -6.45 11.78 14.22
C ASN A 43 -7.44 12.04 13.07
N ALA A 44 -8.71 12.33 13.37
CA ALA A 44 -9.71 12.65 12.35
C ALA A 44 -9.43 14.02 11.68
N HIS A 45 -8.88 15.00 12.39
CA HIS A 45 -8.46 16.27 11.77
C HIS A 45 -7.25 16.07 10.86
N LEU A 46 -6.27 15.25 11.27
CA LEU A 46 -5.13 14.90 10.42
C LEU A 46 -5.59 14.14 9.15
N LEU A 47 -6.53 13.21 9.29
CA LEU A 47 -7.15 12.52 8.17
C LEU A 47 -7.85 13.51 7.22
N SER A 48 -8.67 14.42 7.77
CA SER A 48 -9.36 15.45 6.96
C SER A 48 -8.38 16.34 6.22
N LEU A 49 -7.25 16.70 6.85
CA LEU A 49 -6.16 17.46 6.20
C LEU A 49 -5.57 16.64 5.02
N GLY A 50 -5.29 15.35 5.22
CA GLY A 50 -4.78 14.47 4.16
C GLY A 50 -5.73 14.39 2.97
N ILE A 51 -7.02 14.18 3.22
CA ILE A 51 -8.04 14.15 2.16
C ILE A 51 -8.12 15.52 1.45
N GLY A 52 -8.05 16.64 2.19
CA GLY A 52 -8.03 17.98 1.63
C GLY A 52 -6.83 18.24 0.71
N ILE A 53 -5.61 17.87 1.15
CA ILE A 53 -4.40 17.96 0.31
C ILE A 53 -4.56 17.10 -0.95
N ASN A 54 -5.12 15.89 -0.83
CA ASN A 54 -5.35 15.01 -1.98
C ASN A 54 -6.39 15.59 -2.94
N SER A 55 -7.46 16.22 -2.43
CA SER A 55 -8.48 16.89 -3.24
C SER A 55 -7.85 18.02 -4.08
N ILE A 56 -7.01 18.85 -3.45
CA ILE A 56 -6.26 19.91 -4.13
C ILE A 56 -5.33 19.30 -5.20
N SER A 57 -4.59 18.26 -4.85
CA SER A 57 -3.68 17.59 -5.79
C SER A 57 -4.41 17.05 -7.02
N VAL A 58 -5.55 16.36 -6.81
CA VAL A 58 -6.34 15.78 -7.91
C VAL A 58 -6.99 16.88 -8.78
N TYR A 59 -7.46 17.97 -8.17
CA TYR A 59 -7.93 19.14 -8.91
C TYR A 59 -6.81 19.75 -9.78
N LEU A 60 -5.61 19.95 -9.23
CA LEU A 60 -4.48 20.47 -9.97
C LEU A 60 -4.07 19.55 -11.13
N LEU A 61 -4.26 18.24 -11.02
CA LEU A 61 -4.07 17.31 -12.14
C LEU A 61 -5.05 17.58 -13.29
N SER A 62 -6.29 18.02 -13.01
CA SER A 62 -7.27 18.34 -14.05
C SER A 62 -6.86 19.51 -14.94
N ILE A 63 -6.10 20.47 -14.39
CA ILE A 63 -5.65 21.67 -15.11
C ILE A 63 -4.18 21.59 -15.57
N SER A 64 -3.47 20.46 -15.32
CA SER A 64 -2.07 20.30 -15.66
C SER A 64 -1.84 20.33 -17.17
N GLN A 65 -0.72 20.93 -17.57
CA GLN A 65 -0.33 21.11 -18.99
C GLN A 65 1.07 20.56 -19.29
N SER A 66 1.81 20.14 -18.27
CA SER A 66 3.19 19.68 -18.45
C SER A 66 3.54 18.54 -17.49
N VAL A 67 4.54 17.74 -17.86
CA VAL A 67 5.06 16.64 -17.02
C VAL A 67 5.58 17.16 -15.67
N PRO A 68 6.38 18.26 -15.58
CA PRO A 68 6.82 18.78 -14.29
C PRO A 68 5.68 19.19 -13.35
N GLU A 69 4.59 19.77 -13.89
CA GLU A 69 3.40 20.08 -13.08
C GLU A 69 2.77 18.82 -12.51
N ILE A 70 2.57 17.79 -13.34
CA ILE A 70 2.04 16.50 -12.89
C ILE A 70 2.95 15.92 -11.79
N MET A 71 4.27 15.95 -11.95
CA MET A 71 5.22 15.48 -10.94
C MET A 71 5.07 16.26 -9.62
N GLY A 72 4.97 17.59 -9.67
CA GLY A 72 4.75 18.43 -8.50
C GLY A 72 3.45 18.07 -7.77
N TYR A 73 2.36 17.86 -8.51
CA TYR A 73 1.07 17.48 -7.94
C TYR A 73 1.08 16.05 -7.37
N ARG A 74 1.88 15.14 -7.96
CA ARG A 74 2.08 13.80 -7.40
C ARG A 74 2.87 13.81 -6.10
N VAL A 75 3.81 14.75 -5.93
CA VAL A 75 4.45 14.97 -4.62
C VAL A 75 3.41 15.35 -3.56
N LEU A 76 2.45 16.25 -3.88
CA LEU A 76 1.34 16.57 -2.98
C LEU A 76 0.48 15.35 -2.66
N THR A 77 0.19 14.48 -3.65
CA THR A 77 -0.52 13.22 -3.43
C THR A 77 0.24 12.33 -2.44
N GLY A 78 1.55 12.22 -2.57
CA GLY A 78 2.39 11.43 -1.65
C GLY A 78 2.35 11.96 -0.21
N ILE A 79 2.38 13.29 -0.03
CA ILE A 79 2.18 13.94 1.26
C ILE A 79 0.77 13.65 1.81
N ALA A 80 -0.25 13.77 0.96
CA ALA A 80 -1.64 13.49 1.33
C ALA A 80 -1.81 12.05 1.83
N HIS A 81 -1.19 11.07 1.18
CA HIS A 81 -1.21 9.66 1.61
C HIS A 81 -0.59 9.48 2.99
N ALA A 82 0.48 10.21 3.32
CA ALA A 82 1.07 10.18 4.67
C ALA A 82 0.11 10.73 5.74
N PHE A 83 -0.76 11.67 5.39
CA PHE A 83 -1.82 12.19 6.27
C PHE A 83 -3.12 11.35 6.20
N PHE A 84 -3.19 10.33 5.36
CA PHE A 84 -4.33 9.44 5.25
C PHE A 84 -4.13 8.13 6.01
N TRP A 85 -3.09 7.34 5.67
CA TRP A 85 -2.90 6.00 6.20
C TRP A 85 -2.64 5.96 7.71
N PRO A 86 -1.61 6.64 8.27
CA PRO A 86 -1.34 6.60 9.70
C PRO A 86 -2.50 7.07 10.58
N PRO A 87 -3.26 8.15 10.24
CA PRO A 87 -4.44 8.53 10.99
C PRO A 87 -5.55 7.48 10.96
N CYS A 88 -5.84 6.85 9.81
CA CYS A 88 -6.83 5.77 9.71
C CYS A 88 -6.48 4.61 10.64
N GLU A 89 -5.23 4.15 10.59
CA GLU A 89 -4.72 3.08 11.43
C GLU A 89 -4.77 3.42 12.92
N ALA A 90 -4.41 4.65 13.26
CA ALA A 90 -4.50 5.13 14.63
C ALA A 90 -5.95 5.18 15.13
N ILE A 91 -6.91 5.61 14.29
CA ILE A 91 -8.34 5.60 14.60
C ILE A 91 -8.81 4.17 14.89
N ILE A 92 -8.49 3.23 14.01
CA ILE A 92 -8.86 1.81 14.15
C ILE A 92 -8.21 1.20 15.39
N SER A 93 -6.92 1.46 15.58
CA SER A 93 -6.12 0.89 16.70
C SER A 93 -6.55 1.40 18.06
N ASN A 94 -7.08 2.63 18.14
CA ASN A 94 -7.59 3.20 19.40
C ASN A 94 -8.88 2.54 19.89
N VAL A 95 -9.67 1.93 18.99
CA VAL A 95 -10.98 1.32 19.31
C VAL A 95 -10.97 -0.20 19.27
N SER A 96 -9.84 -0.81 18.92
CA SER A 96 -9.76 -2.26 18.74
C SER A 96 -8.40 -2.82 19.19
N LYS A 97 -8.38 -4.11 19.56
CA LYS A 97 -7.19 -4.84 20.00
C LYS A 97 -7.20 -6.26 19.43
N GLY A 98 -6.04 -6.89 19.35
CA GLY A 98 -5.87 -8.29 18.97
C GLY A 98 -6.60 -8.64 17.68
N LYS A 99 -7.33 -9.75 17.67
CA LYS A 99 -8.07 -10.24 16.51
C LYS A 99 -9.11 -9.23 15.98
N THR A 100 -9.71 -8.43 16.87
CA THR A 100 -10.67 -7.39 16.47
C THR A 100 -9.96 -6.28 15.71
N ARG A 101 -8.74 -5.89 16.12
CA ARG A 101 -7.92 -4.91 15.38
C ARG A 101 -7.55 -5.45 14.00
N VAL A 102 -7.06 -6.68 13.93
CA VAL A 102 -6.75 -7.35 12.65
C VAL A 102 -7.97 -7.33 11.72
N ARG A 103 -9.15 -7.70 12.23
CA ARG A 103 -10.38 -7.68 11.44
C ARG A 103 -10.73 -6.28 10.96
N ASN A 104 -10.66 -5.28 11.82
CA ASN A 104 -11.04 -3.90 11.47
C ASN A 104 -10.06 -3.28 10.47
N ILE A 105 -8.75 -3.54 10.60
CA ILE A 105 -7.74 -3.12 9.63
C ILE A 105 -7.99 -3.85 8.30
N ALA A 106 -8.22 -5.16 8.32
CA ALA A 106 -8.52 -5.94 7.13
C ALA A 106 -9.80 -5.45 6.41
N THR A 107 -10.84 -5.08 7.16
CA THR A 107 -12.07 -4.50 6.62
C THR A 107 -11.78 -3.14 5.94
N PHE A 108 -11.02 -2.26 6.59
CA PHE A 108 -10.58 -0.99 6.02
C PHE A 108 -9.79 -1.20 4.72
N THR A 109 -8.80 -2.09 4.74
CA THR A 109 -8.00 -2.44 3.56
C THR A 109 -8.87 -3.08 2.46
N GLY A 110 -9.88 -3.85 2.84
CA GLY A 110 -10.85 -4.45 1.91
C GLY A 110 -11.65 -3.38 1.15
N PHE A 111 -12.19 -2.38 1.86
CA PHE A 111 -12.86 -1.25 1.21
C PHE A 111 -11.93 -0.45 0.30
N PHE A 112 -10.68 -0.21 0.72
CA PHE A 112 -9.67 0.41 -0.14
C PHE A 112 -9.41 -0.42 -1.41
N THR A 113 -9.23 -1.74 -1.26
CA THR A 113 -9.03 -2.65 -2.41
C THR A 113 -10.23 -2.66 -3.34
N THR A 114 -11.45 -2.65 -2.80
CA THR A 114 -12.68 -2.56 -3.59
C THR A 114 -12.75 -1.26 -4.39
N GLY A 115 -12.42 -0.13 -3.76
CA GLY A 115 -12.33 1.16 -4.44
C GLY A 115 -11.27 1.16 -5.56
N PHE A 116 -10.12 0.54 -5.30
CA PHE A 116 -9.04 0.40 -6.28
C PHE A 116 -9.44 -0.48 -7.48
N MET A 117 -10.33 -1.47 -7.30
CA MET A 117 -10.85 -2.32 -8.38
C MET A 117 -12.00 -1.65 -9.16
N ILE A 118 -12.92 -1.00 -8.45
CA ILE A 118 -14.13 -0.40 -9.06
C ILE A 118 -13.82 0.98 -9.66
N GLY A 119 -12.89 1.73 -9.08
CA GLY A 119 -12.54 3.08 -9.53
C GLY A 119 -12.20 3.18 -11.03
N PRO A 120 -11.28 2.36 -11.55
CA PRO A 120 -10.94 2.33 -12.97
C PRO A 120 -12.13 1.97 -13.87
N LEU A 121 -13.01 1.04 -13.44
CA LEU A 121 -14.23 0.68 -14.19
C LEU A 121 -15.18 1.86 -14.31
N ILE A 122 -15.41 2.59 -13.21
CA ILE A 122 -16.22 3.82 -13.24
C ILE A 122 -15.53 4.87 -14.12
N GLY A 123 -14.22 5.02 -14.00
CA GLY A 123 -13.44 5.95 -14.82
C GLY A 123 -13.55 5.65 -16.31
N SER A 124 -13.46 4.38 -16.71
CA SER A 124 -13.59 3.96 -18.10
C SER A 124 -15.00 4.23 -18.65
N PHE A 125 -16.04 3.92 -17.85
CA PHE A 125 -17.42 4.22 -18.22
C PHE A 125 -17.68 5.73 -18.40
N LEU A 126 -17.10 6.54 -17.52
CA LEU A 126 -17.22 8.00 -17.61
C LEU A 126 -16.47 8.54 -18.85
N LEU A 127 -15.26 8.01 -19.14
CA LEU A 127 -14.52 8.38 -20.35
C LEU A 127 -15.32 8.12 -21.61
N GLU A 128 -15.90 6.93 -21.74
CA GLU A 128 -16.72 6.56 -22.89
C GLU A 128 -17.96 7.45 -23.01
N SER A 129 -18.60 7.77 -21.87
CA SER A 129 -19.81 8.58 -21.83
C SER A 129 -19.58 10.08 -22.10
N PHE A 130 -18.39 10.62 -21.77
CA PHE A 130 -18.04 12.05 -21.85
C PHE A 130 -16.90 12.34 -22.84
N HIS A 131 -16.85 11.62 -23.95
CA HIS A 131 -15.98 11.91 -25.10
C HIS A 131 -14.49 11.96 -24.76
N GLU A 132 -14.04 11.04 -23.92
CA GLU A 132 -12.63 10.91 -23.50
C GLU A 132 -12.03 12.13 -22.76
N ASP A 133 -12.87 12.88 -22.05
CA ASP A 133 -12.39 13.99 -21.23
C ASP A 133 -11.80 13.51 -19.91
N TYR A 134 -10.48 13.25 -19.93
CA TYR A 134 -9.71 12.85 -18.72
C TYR A 134 -9.75 13.92 -17.63
N ARG A 135 -9.83 15.21 -17.98
CA ARG A 135 -9.82 16.32 -17.03
C ARG A 135 -11.11 16.31 -16.20
N PHE A 136 -12.24 16.08 -16.84
CA PHE A 136 -13.52 15.94 -16.19
C PHE A 136 -13.56 14.80 -15.17
N ILE A 137 -12.86 13.69 -15.42
CA ILE A 137 -12.75 12.59 -14.45
C ILE A 137 -11.97 13.02 -13.19
N PHE A 138 -10.90 13.79 -13.32
CA PHE A 138 -10.18 14.33 -12.17
C PHE A 138 -11.06 15.31 -11.38
N GLU A 139 -11.91 16.09 -12.03
CA GLU A 139 -12.87 16.97 -11.36
C GLU A 139 -13.90 16.18 -10.57
N ILE A 140 -14.51 15.14 -11.16
CA ILE A 140 -15.44 14.24 -10.45
C ILE A 140 -14.74 13.60 -9.24
N ALA A 141 -13.51 13.08 -9.43
CA ALA A 141 -12.74 12.50 -8.33
C ALA A 141 -12.47 13.53 -7.22
N THR A 142 -12.23 14.79 -7.58
CA THR A 142 -12.07 15.89 -6.62
C THR A 142 -13.34 16.10 -5.80
N TYR A 143 -14.51 16.14 -6.43
CA TYR A 143 -15.80 16.31 -5.70
C TYR A 143 -16.05 15.14 -4.74
N VAL A 144 -15.75 13.90 -5.15
CA VAL A 144 -15.86 12.73 -4.26
C VAL A 144 -14.92 12.84 -3.07
N LEU A 145 -13.68 13.30 -3.27
CA LEU A 145 -12.73 13.53 -2.19
C LEU A 145 -13.20 14.64 -1.25
N VAL A 146 -13.71 15.76 -1.76
CA VAL A 146 -14.26 16.85 -0.94
C VAL A 146 -15.44 16.36 -0.10
N ALA A 147 -16.36 15.58 -0.69
CA ALA A 147 -17.45 14.96 0.06
C ALA A 147 -16.95 14.02 1.17
N SER A 148 -15.85 13.33 0.94
CA SER A 148 -15.22 12.45 1.93
C SER A 148 -14.65 13.19 3.14
N ILE A 149 -14.28 14.49 3.01
CA ILE A 149 -13.83 15.33 4.13
C ILE A 149 -14.96 15.46 5.19
N VAL A 150 -16.20 15.59 4.76
CA VAL A 150 -17.36 15.70 5.67
C VAL A 150 -17.46 14.44 6.55
N SER A 151 -17.27 13.26 5.94
CA SER A 151 -17.25 11.99 6.68
C SER A 151 -16.08 11.91 7.67
N ALA A 152 -14.90 12.37 7.27
CA ALA A 152 -13.71 12.38 8.14
C ALA A 152 -13.87 13.36 9.34
N ILE A 153 -14.45 14.53 9.10
CA ILE A 153 -14.77 15.51 10.18
C ILE A 153 -15.82 14.91 11.13
N GLY A 154 -16.82 14.18 10.61
CA GLY A 154 -17.82 13.50 11.43
C GLY A 154 -17.21 12.53 12.44
N LEU A 155 -16.09 11.89 12.10
CA LEU A 155 -15.35 11.02 13.02
C LEU A 155 -14.71 11.77 14.20
N SER A 156 -14.53 13.08 14.11
CA SER A 156 -13.88 13.89 15.17
C SER A 156 -14.78 14.12 16.38
N ARG A 157 -16.10 14.05 16.21
CA ARG A 157 -17.09 14.50 17.22
C ARG A 157 -17.12 13.66 18.50
N ASN A 158 -16.65 12.41 18.48
CA ASN A 158 -16.88 11.43 19.55
C ASN A 158 -15.61 10.83 20.16
N ARG A 159 -14.44 11.47 20.08
CA ARG A 159 -13.21 10.81 20.55
C ARG A 159 -12.36 11.70 21.45
N PRO A 160 -12.03 11.22 22.67
CA PRO A 160 -11.11 11.92 23.55
C PRO A 160 -9.72 11.98 22.90
N ILE A 161 -9.07 13.14 23.01
CA ILE A 161 -7.65 13.28 22.72
C ILE A 161 -6.91 12.45 23.77
N VAL A 162 -6.32 11.36 23.38
CA VAL A 162 -5.45 10.59 24.27
C VAL A 162 -4.20 11.44 24.48
N LYS A 163 -4.00 11.99 25.68
CA LYS A 163 -2.73 12.63 26.04
C LYS A 163 -1.62 11.59 25.91
N ARG A 164 -0.67 11.86 25.05
CA ARG A 164 0.45 10.97 24.73
C ARG A 164 1.77 11.63 25.14
N ASP A 165 2.79 10.82 25.37
CA ASP A 165 4.12 11.29 25.75
C ASP A 165 4.70 12.29 24.74
N LYS A 166 5.60 13.17 25.24
CA LYS A 166 6.37 14.06 24.37
C LYS A 166 7.17 13.23 23.37
N PHE A 167 7.23 13.72 22.14
CA PHE A 167 8.03 13.11 21.10
C PHE A 167 9.48 12.92 21.56
N SER A 168 10.02 11.74 21.30
CA SER A 168 11.44 11.43 21.46
C SER A 168 11.91 10.60 20.26
N PHE A 169 13.09 10.92 19.73
CA PHE A 169 13.76 10.08 18.73
C PHE A 169 14.02 8.64 19.23
N SER A 170 14.14 8.47 20.55
CA SER A 170 14.23 7.12 21.13
C SER A 170 12.98 6.29 20.87
N SER A 171 11.80 6.91 20.81
CA SER A 171 10.52 6.24 20.48
C SER A 171 10.48 5.75 19.03
N VAL A 172 11.09 6.49 18.10
CA VAL A 172 11.22 6.04 16.68
C VAL A 172 12.13 4.82 16.59
N ARG A 173 13.24 4.79 17.36
CA ARG A 173 14.17 3.65 17.38
C ARG A 173 13.52 2.37 17.88
N GLU A 174 12.36 2.44 18.56
CA GLU A 174 11.61 1.24 18.99
C GLU A 174 11.24 0.34 17.81
N ILE A 175 11.02 0.87 16.59
CA ILE A 175 10.71 0.06 15.40
C ILE A 175 11.84 -0.93 15.08
N VAL A 176 13.10 -0.57 15.36
CA VAL A 176 14.26 -1.42 15.09
C VAL A 176 14.27 -2.68 15.99
N LYS A 177 13.47 -2.71 17.05
CA LYS A 177 13.26 -3.91 17.87
C LYS A 177 12.50 -5.02 17.13
N PHE A 178 11.96 -4.72 15.95
CA PHE A 178 11.18 -5.66 15.12
C PHE A 178 11.90 -6.03 13.80
N PRO A 179 13.19 -6.43 13.81
CA PRO A 179 13.97 -6.56 12.57
C PRO A 179 13.37 -7.58 11.60
N HIS A 180 12.80 -8.68 12.12
CA HIS A 180 12.17 -9.71 11.27
C HIS A 180 10.88 -9.21 10.63
N VAL A 181 10.06 -8.41 11.36
CA VAL A 181 8.85 -7.79 10.81
C VAL A 181 9.25 -6.76 9.75
N ILE A 182 10.27 -5.92 10.02
CA ILE A 182 10.81 -4.94 9.05
C ILE A 182 11.28 -5.64 7.78
N MET A 183 12.09 -6.69 7.90
CA MET A 183 12.59 -7.45 6.76
C MET A 183 11.47 -8.02 5.90
N MET A 184 10.48 -8.67 6.53
CA MET A 184 9.32 -9.23 5.84
C MET A 184 8.48 -8.12 5.20
N LEU A 185 8.30 -6.99 5.89
CA LEU A 185 7.52 -5.86 5.41
C LEU A 185 8.19 -5.21 4.19
N ILE A 186 9.50 -4.94 4.24
CA ILE A 186 10.24 -4.38 3.10
C ILE A 186 10.15 -5.33 1.90
N TYR A 187 10.35 -6.64 2.10
CA TYR A 187 10.21 -7.62 1.03
C TYR A 187 8.81 -7.61 0.41
N CYS A 188 7.76 -7.67 1.24
CA CYS A 188 6.38 -7.65 0.80
C CYS A 188 6.07 -6.37 0.01
N THR A 189 6.40 -5.20 0.56
CA THR A 189 6.07 -3.91 -0.05
C THR A 189 6.89 -3.62 -1.31
N ALA A 190 8.15 -4.03 -1.35
CA ALA A 190 8.97 -3.96 -2.56
C ALA A 190 8.37 -4.82 -3.68
N SER A 191 8.01 -6.07 -3.38
CA SER A 191 7.33 -6.97 -4.32
C SER A 191 5.99 -6.40 -4.80
N PHE A 192 5.21 -5.78 -3.89
CA PHE A 192 3.95 -5.12 -4.24
C PHE A 192 4.15 -3.93 -5.17
N GLY A 193 5.18 -3.12 -4.91
CA GLY A 193 5.57 -2.01 -5.80
C GLY A 193 5.90 -2.47 -7.21
N ILE A 194 6.60 -3.59 -7.36
CA ILE A 194 6.93 -4.22 -8.66
C ILE A 194 5.65 -4.61 -9.39
N ILE A 195 4.74 -5.31 -8.70
CA ILE A 195 3.48 -5.79 -9.28
C ILE A 195 2.62 -4.61 -9.77
N LEU A 196 2.59 -3.49 -9.07
CA LEU A 196 1.77 -2.35 -9.48
C LEU A 196 2.40 -1.50 -10.58
N SER A 197 3.73 -1.48 -10.70
CA SER A 197 4.43 -0.53 -11.59
C SER A 197 5.03 -1.18 -12.84
N ILE A 198 5.58 -2.37 -12.75
CA ILE A 198 6.36 -3.02 -13.82
C ILE A 198 5.62 -4.22 -14.41
N TYR A 199 4.90 -4.97 -13.59
CA TYR A 199 4.27 -6.21 -13.99
C TYR A 199 3.31 -6.09 -15.18
N PRO A 200 2.49 -5.02 -15.32
CA PRO A 200 1.63 -4.88 -16.51
C PRO A 200 2.43 -4.80 -17.81
N ALA A 201 3.57 -4.10 -17.80
CA ALA A 201 4.45 -4.01 -18.97
C ALA A 201 5.08 -5.37 -19.30
N PHE A 202 5.55 -6.09 -18.27
CA PHE A 202 6.06 -7.46 -18.41
C PHE A 202 5.02 -8.43 -19.00
N LEU A 203 3.77 -8.38 -18.53
CA LEU A 203 2.69 -9.19 -19.08
C LEU A 203 2.41 -8.86 -20.56
N ASN A 204 2.49 -7.58 -20.92
CA ASN A 204 2.36 -7.14 -22.31
C ASN A 204 3.51 -7.68 -23.18
N ASP A 205 4.74 -7.71 -22.67
CA ASP A 205 5.89 -8.32 -23.36
C ASP A 205 5.72 -9.85 -23.53
N ARG A 206 4.97 -10.50 -22.64
CA ARG A 206 4.55 -11.90 -22.74
C ARG A 206 3.29 -12.09 -23.59
N THR A 207 3.02 -11.17 -24.53
CA THR A 207 1.90 -11.23 -25.50
C THR A 207 0.49 -11.21 -24.88
N MET A 208 0.36 -10.84 -23.61
CA MET A 208 -0.95 -10.67 -22.99
C MET A 208 -1.65 -9.42 -23.52
N THR A 209 -2.89 -9.58 -23.95
CA THR A 209 -3.71 -8.44 -24.37
C THR A 209 -4.04 -7.52 -23.17
N PRO A 210 -4.34 -6.24 -23.38
CA PRO A 210 -4.79 -5.36 -22.29
C PRO A 210 -5.94 -5.96 -21.48
N VAL A 211 -6.91 -6.60 -22.13
CA VAL A 211 -8.04 -7.27 -21.46
C VAL A 211 -7.57 -8.43 -20.56
N ASN A 212 -6.60 -9.23 -21.02
CA ASN A 212 -6.03 -10.30 -20.21
C ASN A 212 -5.32 -9.76 -18.97
N ILE A 213 -4.59 -8.66 -19.11
CA ILE A 213 -3.92 -7.98 -17.99
C ILE A 213 -4.95 -7.49 -16.97
N GLU A 214 -6.03 -6.87 -17.42
CA GLU A 214 -7.12 -6.40 -16.54
C GLU A 214 -7.79 -7.57 -15.80
N ILE A 215 -8.05 -8.69 -16.47
CA ILE A 215 -8.59 -9.91 -15.85
C ILE A 215 -7.65 -10.44 -14.77
N LEU A 216 -6.34 -10.48 -15.04
CA LEU A 216 -5.35 -10.92 -14.07
C LEU A 216 -5.30 -10.02 -12.83
N PHE A 217 -5.35 -8.70 -13.00
CA PHE A 217 -5.42 -7.77 -11.88
C PHE A 217 -6.76 -7.84 -11.13
N PHE A 218 -7.86 -8.14 -11.83
CA PHE A 218 -9.14 -8.43 -11.18
C PHE A 218 -9.06 -9.68 -10.30
N ILE A 219 -8.48 -10.79 -10.81
CA ILE A 219 -8.25 -12.02 -10.05
C ILE A 219 -7.37 -11.74 -8.81
N PHE A 220 -6.30 -10.96 -8.98
CA PHE A 220 -5.47 -10.49 -7.87
C PHE A 220 -6.29 -9.76 -6.80
N GLY A 221 -7.17 -8.82 -7.21
CA GLY A 221 -8.05 -8.08 -6.31
C GLY A 221 -9.04 -8.97 -5.58
N VAL A 222 -9.67 -9.93 -6.28
CA VAL A 222 -10.59 -10.92 -5.67
C VAL A 222 -9.89 -11.77 -4.63
N SER A 223 -8.69 -12.29 -4.94
CA SER A 223 -7.87 -13.04 -3.98
C SER A 223 -7.55 -12.20 -2.73
N ARG A 224 -7.24 -10.91 -2.92
CA ARG A 224 -7.01 -9.98 -1.82
C ARG A 224 -8.24 -9.83 -0.92
N ILE A 225 -9.41 -9.61 -1.49
CA ILE A 225 -10.66 -9.43 -0.73
C ILE A 225 -10.98 -10.70 0.07
N ILE A 226 -10.91 -11.88 -0.55
CA ILE A 226 -11.15 -13.15 0.12
C ILE A 226 -10.20 -13.33 1.31
N THR A 227 -8.92 -13.06 1.12
CA THR A 227 -7.91 -13.14 2.18
C THR A 227 -8.20 -12.18 3.34
N LEU A 228 -8.59 -10.94 3.04
CA LEU A 228 -8.92 -9.94 4.06
C LEU A 228 -10.17 -10.31 4.87
N ILE A 229 -11.18 -10.91 4.25
CA ILE A 229 -12.35 -11.46 4.95
C ILE A 229 -11.91 -12.55 5.95
N MET A 230 -10.91 -13.35 5.58
CA MET A 230 -10.38 -14.42 6.43
C MET A 230 -9.33 -13.94 7.45
N ALA A 231 -8.90 -12.67 7.43
CA ALA A 231 -7.77 -12.15 8.18
C ALA A 231 -7.84 -12.46 9.70
N SER A 232 -9.02 -12.33 10.33
CA SER A 232 -9.20 -12.64 11.76
C SER A 232 -9.05 -14.13 12.08
N LYS A 233 -9.36 -15.02 11.14
CA LYS A 233 -9.14 -16.47 11.28
C LYS A 233 -7.65 -16.79 11.11
N LEU A 234 -7.02 -16.19 10.12
CA LEU A 234 -5.58 -16.32 9.82
C LEU A 234 -4.70 -15.76 10.97
N ALA A 235 -5.17 -14.75 11.68
CA ALA A 235 -4.50 -14.19 12.86
C ALA A 235 -4.42 -15.15 14.07
N LYS A 236 -5.04 -16.32 14.01
CA LYS A 236 -4.90 -17.34 15.08
C LYS A 236 -3.47 -17.87 15.18
N ASN A 237 -2.79 -17.99 14.05
CA ASN A 237 -1.40 -18.45 13.92
C ASN A 237 -0.60 -17.43 13.09
N THR A 238 -0.41 -16.24 13.65
CA THR A 238 0.16 -15.09 12.95
C THR A 238 1.51 -15.40 12.30
N SER A 239 2.44 -16.03 13.02
CA SER A 239 3.76 -16.37 12.51
C SER A 239 3.69 -17.33 11.31
N LEU A 240 2.88 -18.40 11.42
CA LEU A 240 2.71 -19.35 10.33
C LEU A 240 2.09 -18.68 9.11
N THR A 241 1.05 -17.88 9.32
CA THR A 241 0.38 -17.16 8.23
C THR A 241 1.33 -16.22 7.49
N LEU A 242 2.18 -15.46 8.21
CA LEU A 242 3.15 -14.57 7.58
C LEU A 242 4.22 -15.34 6.80
N ILE A 243 4.69 -16.47 7.31
CA ILE A 243 5.66 -17.33 6.61
C ILE A 243 5.03 -17.90 5.33
N VAL A 244 3.81 -18.44 5.41
CA VAL A 244 3.09 -18.96 4.25
C VAL A 244 2.82 -17.85 3.24
N ALA A 245 2.44 -16.65 3.69
CA ALA A 245 2.25 -15.49 2.82
C ALA A 245 3.55 -15.07 2.11
N THR A 246 4.70 -15.12 2.81
CA THR A 246 6.00 -14.84 2.18
C THR A 246 6.33 -15.87 1.10
N PHE A 247 6.09 -17.17 1.36
CA PHE A 247 6.26 -18.21 0.35
C PHE A 247 5.28 -18.05 -0.80
N ALA A 248 4.05 -17.61 -0.56
CA ALA A 248 3.07 -17.35 -1.60
C ALA A 248 3.52 -16.19 -2.52
N ILE A 249 4.05 -15.09 -1.95
CA ILE A 249 4.63 -14.00 -2.74
C ILE A 249 5.82 -14.52 -3.56
N ALA A 250 6.77 -15.21 -2.92
CA ALA A 250 7.92 -15.78 -3.61
C ALA A 250 7.52 -16.77 -4.71
N GLY A 251 6.57 -17.65 -4.43
CA GLY A 251 6.04 -18.62 -5.40
C GLY A 251 5.30 -17.95 -6.56
N GLY A 252 4.50 -16.91 -6.29
CA GLY A 252 3.81 -16.15 -7.33
C GLY A 252 4.79 -15.42 -8.26
N LEU A 253 5.84 -14.81 -7.69
CA LEU A 253 6.91 -14.18 -8.49
C LEU A 253 7.73 -15.23 -9.25
N GLY A 254 8.13 -16.32 -8.59
CA GLY A 254 8.86 -17.40 -9.23
C GLY A 254 8.06 -18.06 -10.37
N LEU A 255 6.78 -18.29 -10.15
CA LEU A 255 5.89 -18.82 -11.20
C LEU A 255 5.84 -17.87 -12.40
N SER A 256 5.74 -16.56 -12.17
CA SER A 256 5.72 -15.54 -13.22
C SER A 256 6.98 -15.55 -14.11
N PHE A 257 8.12 -16.02 -13.59
CA PHE A 257 9.35 -16.17 -14.37
C PHE A 257 9.26 -17.33 -15.38
N PHE A 258 8.60 -18.46 -15.00
CA PHE A 258 8.62 -19.71 -15.76
C PHE A 258 7.44 -19.89 -16.72
N VAL A 259 6.39 -19.06 -16.63
CA VAL A 259 5.11 -19.30 -17.30
C VAL A 259 4.81 -18.28 -18.39
N ASP A 260 4.00 -18.71 -19.37
CA ASP A 260 3.58 -17.89 -20.50
C ASP A 260 2.05 -17.89 -20.72
N SER A 261 1.31 -18.80 -20.05
CA SER A 261 -0.15 -18.88 -20.24
C SER A 261 -0.92 -18.02 -19.24
N ILE A 262 -2.08 -17.49 -19.67
CA ILE A 262 -2.96 -16.68 -18.83
C ILE A 262 -3.43 -17.44 -17.57
N ILE A 263 -3.64 -18.74 -17.65
CA ILE A 263 -4.10 -19.57 -16.53
C ILE A 263 -3.01 -19.66 -15.46
N GLU A 264 -1.77 -19.84 -15.86
CA GLU A 264 -0.63 -19.91 -14.95
C GLU A 264 -0.36 -18.54 -14.30
N PHE A 265 -0.45 -17.45 -15.06
CA PHE A 265 -0.40 -16.09 -14.50
C PHE A 265 -1.56 -15.83 -13.53
N ALA A 266 -2.76 -16.37 -13.79
CA ALA A 266 -3.87 -16.25 -12.85
C ALA A 266 -3.56 -16.96 -11.51
N VAL A 267 -2.90 -18.13 -11.53
CA VAL A 267 -2.43 -18.80 -10.31
C VAL A 267 -1.39 -17.93 -9.59
N ALA A 268 -0.43 -17.35 -10.30
CA ALA A 268 0.54 -16.42 -9.72
C ALA A 268 -0.16 -15.24 -9.05
N MET A 269 -1.17 -14.64 -9.70
CA MET A 269 -1.94 -13.52 -9.16
C MET A 269 -2.76 -13.89 -7.92
N ILE A 270 -3.29 -15.12 -7.83
CA ILE A 270 -3.96 -15.62 -6.62
C ILE A 270 -2.97 -15.71 -5.46
N LEU A 271 -1.78 -16.28 -5.67
CA LEU A 271 -0.73 -16.39 -4.67
C LEU A 271 -0.26 -15.01 -4.19
N LEU A 272 -0.03 -14.09 -5.11
CA LEU A 272 0.37 -12.72 -4.82
C LEU A 272 -0.73 -11.98 -4.05
N GLY A 273 -1.99 -12.10 -4.47
CA GLY A 273 -3.14 -11.47 -3.81
C GLY A 273 -3.31 -11.95 -2.37
N PHE A 274 -3.18 -13.25 -2.12
CA PHE A 274 -3.16 -13.81 -0.77
C PHE A 274 -2.00 -13.25 0.04
N GLY A 275 -0.77 -13.35 -0.48
CA GLY A 275 0.43 -12.93 0.22
C GLY A 275 0.37 -11.46 0.64
N PHE A 276 0.15 -10.55 -0.30
CA PHE A 276 0.17 -9.10 0.00
C PHE A 276 -0.93 -8.66 0.97
N SER A 277 -2.11 -9.27 0.92
CA SER A 277 -3.26 -8.78 1.70
C SER A 277 -3.13 -9.00 3.19
N ILE A 278 -2.52 -10.10 3.59
CA ILE A 278 -2.48 -10.48 5.00
C ILE A 278 -1.32 -9.82 5.76
N PHE A 279 -0.29 -9.36 5.04
CA PHE A 279 0.88 -8.75 5.68
C PHE A 279 0.50 -7.54 6.51
N PHE A 280 -0.18 -6.57 5.91
CA PHE A 280 -0.50 -5.30 6.56
C PHE A 280 -1.23 -5.48 7.90
N PRO A 281 -2.40 -6.16 7.98
CA PRO A 281 -3.12 -6.28 9.24
C PRO A 281 -2.37 -7.09 10.30
N LEU A 282 -1.58 -8.09 9.92
CA LEU A 282 -0.87 -8.93 10.88
C LEU A 282 0.42 -8.28 11.40
N THR A 283 1.22 -7.68 10.53
CA THR A 283 2.47 -7.04 10.95
C THR A 283 2.23 -5.78 11.76
N LEU A 284 1.20 -4.99 11.41
CA LEU A 284 0.80 -3.85 12.23
C LEU A 284 0.31 -4.28 13.62
N GLU A 285 -0.47 -5.38 13.73
CA GLU A 285 -0.86 -5.92 15.03
C GLU A 285 0.34 -6.38 15.85
N ILE A 286 1.34 -7.05 15.27
CA ILE A 286 2.57 -7.45 15.98
C ILE A 286 3.26 -6.22 16.57
N VAL A 287 3.43 -5.17 15.78
CA VAL A 287 4.10 -3.93 16.22
C VAL A 287 3.30 -3.27 17.34
N LEU A 288 2.00 -3.04 17.13
CA LEU A 288 1.17 -2.31 18.09
C LEU A 288 0.89 -3.09 19.37
N SER A 289 0.80 -4.43 19.33
CA SER A 289 0.60 -5.26 20.54
C SER A 289 1.81 -5.26 21.47
N LYS A 290 3.01 -4.96 20.96
CA LYS A 290 4.26 -4.89 21.71
C LYS A 290 4.70 -3.46 22.01
N THR A 291 3.92 -2.47 21.56
CA THR A 291 4.23 -1.04 21.73
C THR A 291 3.37 -0.43 22.83
N ARG A 292 3.96 0.46 23.63
CA ARG A 292 3.21 1.24 24.62
C ARG A 292 2.21 2.18 23.93
N LYS A 293 1.01 2.33 24.51
CA LYS A 293 -0.07 3.14 23.92
C LYS A 293 0.34 4.60 23.69
N GLU A 294 1.18 5.15 24.56
CA GLU A 294 1.62 6.54 24.56
C GLU A 294 2.41 6.89 23.29
N ILE A 295 3.15 5.94 22.75
CA ILE A 295 3.98 6.11 21.54
C ILE A 295 3.40 5.42 20.30
N SER A 296 2.18 4.90 20.38
CA SER A 296 1.57 4.12 19.27
C SER A 296 1.46 4.92 17.97
N GLY A 297 1.18 6.22 18.02
CA GLY A 297 1.16 7.09 16.84
C GLY A 297 2.53 7.19 16.16
N THR A 298 3.60 7.40 16.95
CA THR A 298 4.98 7.42 16.43
C THR A 298 5.37 6.07 15.81
N MET A 299 4.95 4.96 16.43
CA MET A 299 5.21 3.63 15.89
C MET A 299 4.45 3.34 14.60
N ILE A 300 3.22 3.81 14.45
CA ILE A 300 2.46 3.74 13.19
C ILE A 300 3.21 4.52 12.10
N GLY A 301 3.63 5.75 12.38
CA GLY A 301 4.38 6.55 11.41
C GLY A 301 5.71 5.91 11.01
N ALA A 302 6.45 5.33 11.96
CA ALA A 302 7.68 4.59 11.68
C ALA A 302 7.43 3.32 10.86
N TYR A 303 6.34 2.60 11.13
CA TYR A 303 5.90 1.44 10.38
C TYR A 303 5.58 1.81 8.93
N GLU A 304 4.80 2.87 8.70
CA GLU A 304 4.46 3.36 7.37
C GLU A 304 5.67 3.91 6.60
N THR A 305 6.66 4.48 7.28
CA THR A 305 7.95 4.84 6.66
C THR A 305 8.67 3.60 6.12
N VAL A 306 8.74 2.51 6.89
CA VAL A 306 9.30 1.24 6.43
C VAL A 306 8.52 0.68 5.23
N PHE A 307 7.20 0.77 5.29
CA PHE A 307 6.31 0.39 4.19
C PHE A 307 6.63 1.19 2.91
N GLY A 308 6.75 2.51 3.03
CA GLY A 308 7.08 3.41 1.92
C GLY A 308 8.46 3.14 1.30
N ILE A 309 9.47 2.83 2.14
CA ILE A 309 10.83 2.47 1.67
C ILE A 309 10.77 1.25 0.75
N GLY A 310 10.10 0.18 1.16
CA GLY A 310 9.97 -1.01 0.32
C GLY A 310 9.23 -0.70 -0.98
N TRP A 311 8.11 0.00 -0.88
CA TRP A 311 7.27 0.33 -2.04
C TRP A 311 7.99 1.20 -3.10
N ALA A 312 8.83 2.13 -2.66
CA ALA A 312 9.63 2.96 -3.57
C ALA A 312 10.82 2.21 -4.16
N THR A 313 11.54 1.41 -3.35
CA THR A 313 12.79 0.76 -3.77
C THR A 313 12.57 -0.45 -4.68
N GLY A 314 11.48 -1.21 -4.49
CA GLY A 314 11.17 -2.39 -5.29
C GLY A 314 11.17 -2.14 -6.79
N PRO A 315 10.34 -1.21 -7.30
CA PRO A 315 10.30 -0.87 -8.72
C PRO A 315 11.63 -0.38 -9.30
N VAL A 316 12.39 0.40 -8.52
CA VAL A 316 13.71 0.90 -8.96
C VAL A 316 14.69 -0.26 -9.15
N ILE A 317 14.78 -1.15 -8.16
CA ILE A 317 15.65 -2.33 -8.23
C ILE A 317 15.22 -3.21 -9.42
N ALA A 318 13.93 -3.51 -9.53
CA ALA A 318 13.41 -4.35 -10.60
C ALA A 318 13.62 -3.72 -11.98
N GLY A 319 13.41 -2.41 -12.12
CA GLY A 319 13.66 -1.69 -13.38
C GLY A 319 15.12 -1.77 -13.83
N ILE A 320 16.07 -1.57 -12.90
CA ILE A 320 17.51 -1.70 -13.19
C ILE A 320 17.84 -3.15 -13.60
N VAL A 321 17.35 -4.12 -12.84
CA VAL A 321 17.60 -5.55 -13.12
C VAL A 321 16.98 -5.95 -14.47
N SER A 322 15.76 -5.50 -14.77
CA SER A 322 15.11 -5.74 -16.07
C SER A 322 15.94 -5.20 -17.24
N GLN A 323 16.46 -3.99 -17.10
CA GLN A 323 17.23 -3.34 -18.16
C GLN A 323 18.58 -4.04 -18.40
N MET A 324 19.21 -4.56 -17.36
CA MET A 324 20.54 -5.18 -17.44
C MET A 324 20.51 -6.66 -17.82
N PHE A 325 19.48 -7.41 -17.40
CA PHE A 325 19.48 -8.87 -17.44
C PHE A 325 18.25 -9.49 -18.13
N GLY A 326 17.21 -8.70 -18.44
CA GLY A 326 15.96 -9.16 -19.05
C GLY A 326 14.75 -8.92 -18.17
N ASN A 327 13.59 -8.75 -18.81
CA ASN A 327 12.34 -8.31 -18.16
C ASN A 327 11.77 -9.33 -17.15
N GLU A 328 12.13 -10.60 -17.27
CA GLU A 328 11.71 -11.70 -16.38
C GLU A 328 12.60 -11.86 -15.14
N ILE A 329 13.87 -11.44 -15.20
CA ILE A 329 14.87 -11.72 -14.16
C ILE A 329 14.50 -11.13 -12.79
N PRO A 330 13.89 -9.93 -12.67
CA PRO A 330 13.47 -9.39 -11.36
C PRO A 330 12.57 -10.35 -10.60
N TYR A 331 11.68 -11.07 -11.27
CA TYR A 331 10.74 -12.00 -10.62
C TYR A 331 11.47 -13.20 -10.01
N LEU A 332 12.49 -13.74 -10.70
CA LEU A 332 13.35 -14.77 -10.15
C LEU A 332 14.18 -14.27 -8.97
N VAL A 333 14.78 -13.09 -9.07
CA VAL A 333 15.56 -12.47 -8.00
C VAL A 333 14.71 -12.28 -6.75
N PHE A 334 13.53 -11.70 -6.88
CA PHE A 334 12.63 -11.50 -5.74
C PHE A 334 12.02 -12.81 -5.21
N CYS A 335 11.86 -13.83 -6.04
CA CYS A 335 11.52 -15.19 -5.59
C CYS A 335 12.61 -15.73 -4.64
N VAL A 336 13.87 -15.71 -5.07
CA VAL A 336 15.01 -16.19 -4.26
C VAL A 336 15.15 -15.40 -2.96
N ILE A 337 15.05 -14.07 -3.00
CA ILE A 337 15.04 -13.21 -1.81
C ILE A 337 13.89 -13.62 -0.88
N GLY A 338 12.69 -13.85 -1.43
CA GLY A 338 11.51 -14.22 -0.65
C GLY A 338 11.66 -15.57 0.05
N ILE A 339 12.24 -16.55 -0.62
CA ILE A 339 12.56 -17.85 -0.01
C ILE A 339 13.55 -17.66 1.16
N GLY A 340 14.59 -16.85 0.97
CA GLY A 340 15.54 -16.50 2.02
C GLY A 340 14.87 -15.83 3.22
N VAL A 341 14.00 -14.83 2.98
CA VAL A 341 13.21 -14.14 4.01
C VAL A 341 12.30 -15.13 4.76
N ALA A 342 11.63 -16.04 4.04
CA ALA A 342 10.76 -17.04 4.66
C ALA A 342 11.55 -18.01 5.56
N ILE A 343 12.68 -18.53 5.09
CA ILE A 343 13.56 -19.44 5.87
C ILE A 343 14.06 -18.75 7.13
N LEU A 344 14.57 -17.51 7.02
CA LEU A 344 14.99 -16.73 8.18
C LEU A 344 13.84 -16.49 9.17
N SER A 345 12.63 -16.31 8.66
CA SER A 345 11.44 -16.10 9.50
C SER A 345 11.02 -17.37 10.24
N ILE A 346 11.23 -18.56 9.65
CA ILE A 346 10.98 -19.85 10.32
C ILE A 346 11.85 -19.98 11.57
N THR A 347 13.14 -19.65 11.47
CA THR A 347 14.09 -19.78 12.60
C THR A 347 13.75 -18.88 13.78
N LYS A 348 13.04 -17.76 13.51
CA LYS A 348 12.67 -16.73 14.50
C LYS A 348 11.17 -16.55 14.66
N ARG A 349 10.37 -17.58 14.35
CA ARG A 349 8.90 -17.52 14.30
C ARG A 349 8.25 -16.95 15.56
N ARG A 350 8.85 -17.17 16.75
CA ARG A 350 8.33 -16.65 18.02
C ARG A 350 8.30 -15.12 18.08
N LEU A 351 9.19 -14.44 17.36
CA LEU A 351 9.22 -12.98 17.28
C LEU A 351 8.09 -12.40 16.42
N LEU A 352 7.49 -13.24 15.56
CA LEU A 352 6.38 -12.90 14.69
C LEU A 352 5.00 -13.11 15.34
N GLU A 353 4.94 -13.44 16.61
CA GLU A 353 3.67 -13.53 17.34
C GLU A 353 3.35 -12.21 18.06
N PRO A 354 2.09 -11.76 18.02
CA PRO A 354 1.64 -10.62 18.82
C PRO A 354 1.71 -10.95 20.32
N ASN A 355 1.77 -9.94 21.16
CA ASN A 355 1.74 -10.14 22.61
C ASN A 355 0.35 -10.62 23.04
N LYS A 356 0.25 -11.81 23.62
CA LYS A 356 -1.03 -12.41 24.06
C LYS A 356 -1.59 -11.76 25.32
N ASN A 357 -0.75 -11.06 26.09
CA ASN A 357 -1.14 -10.47 27.40
C ASN A 357 -1.83 -9.10 27.27
N THR A 358 -2.09 -8.60 26.07
CA THR A 358 -2.82 -7.33 25.84
C THR A 358 -4.35 -7.49 25.79
N ASN A 359 -4.87 -8.63 26.24
CA ASN A 359 -6.32 -8.88 26.36
C ASN A 359 -6.90 -8.42 27.71
N LEU A 360 -6.25 -7.50 28.41
CA LEU A 360 -6.81 -6.83 29.60
C LEU A 360 -7.13 -5.37 29.30
#